data_73b9936a5ff3b5b361138ae3922540ce
#
_entry.id   73b9936a5ff3b5b361138ae3922540ce
#
_cell.length_a   1.000
_cell.length_b   1.000
_cell.length_c   1.000
_cell.angle_alpha   90.00
_cell.angle_beta   90.00
_cell.angle_gamma   90.00
#
_symmetry.space_group_name_H-M   'P 1'
#
loop_
_entity.id
_entity.type
_entity.pdbx_description
1 polymer ?
#
loop_
_entity_poly.entity_id
_entity_poly.type
_entity_poly.pdbx_seq_one_letter_code
_entity_poly.pdbx_strand_id
1 'polypeptide(L)'
;MTDKFIISLFASFLILFLAYTAHLYSNQAVEVKQLDEQVDEGKLVWQKYNCGACHQVYGLGGYLGPDLTNTYSTKGAEYIDAFLISGTNIMPKFDMTEAERRAIIAYLKSIDESGIAHPKSFKINSNGTIEQ
;
A
#
# COMPACT_ATOMS: atom_id res chain seq x y z
N MET A 1 31.01 11.27 -38.75
CA MET A 1 31.21 11.34 -37.29
C MET A 1 32.21 10.27 -36.94
N THR A 2 33.30 10.63 -36.24
CA THR A 2 34.33 9.66 -35.90
C THR A 2 33.82 8.70 -34.83
N ASP A 3 34.17 7.40 -34.93
CA ASP A 3 33.74 6.35 -33.99
C ASP A 3 34.07 6.73 -32.54
N LYS A 4 35.16 7.45 -32.34
CA LYS A 4 35.52 7.99 -31.01
C LYS A 4 34.50 8.95 -30.43
N PHE A 5 33.85 9.79 -31.25
CA PHE A 5 32.80 10.70 -30.80
C PHE A 5 31.55 9.93 -30.39
N ILE A 6 31.17 8.92 -31.16
CA ILE A 6 30.01 8.07 -30.85
C ILE A 6 30.24 7.31 -29.54
N ILE A 7 31.42 6.70 -29.38
CA ILE A 7 31.80 5.98 -28.15
C ILE A 7 31.76 6.92 -26.92
N SER A 8 32.34 8.13 -27.06
CA SER A 8 32.33 9.12 -25.98
C SER A 8 30.90 9.54 -25.59
N LEU A 9 30.02 9.72 -26.57
CA LEU A 9 28.62 10.07 -26.34
C LEU A 9 27.88 8.96 -25.56
N PHE A 10 28.02 7.71 -26.01
CA PHE A 10 27.42 6.57 -25.30
C PHE A 10 27.98 6.39 -23.89
N ALA A 11 29.29 6.54 -23.72
CA ALA A 11 29.91 6.48 -22.40
C ALA A 11 29.40 7.57 -21.47
N SER A 12 29.20 8.79 -21.97
CA SER A 12 28.60 9.88 -21.19
C SER A 12 27.17 9.57 -20.73
N PHE A 13 26.33 9.06 -21.63
CA PHE A 13 24.95 8.66 -21.25
C PHE A 13 24.93 7.50 -20.25
N LEU A 14 25.84 6.53 -20.43
CA LEU A 14 25.94 5.42 -19.46
C LEU A 14 26.35 5.93 -18.07
N ILE A 15 27.33 6.83 -18.00
CA ILE A 15 27.79 7.42 -16.74
C ILE A 15 26.64 8.23 -16.08
N LEU A 16 25.93 9.04 -16.85
CA LEU A 16 24.77 9.82 -16.34
C LEU A 16 23.66 8.91 -15.85
N PHE A 17 23.35 7.84 -16.58
CA PHE A 17 22.36 6.86 -16.17
C PHE A 17 22.76 6.16 -14.86
N LEU A 18 23.99 5.70 -14.74
CA LEU A 18 24.47 5.06 -13.53
C LEU A 18 24.50 6.03 -12.33
N ALA A 19 24.92 7.27 -12.55
CA ALA A 19 24.93 8.29 -11.52
C ALA A 19 23.50 8.63 -11.04
N TYR A 20 22.56 8.78 -11.98
CA TYR A 20 21.14 9.02 -11.66
C TYR A 20 20.53 7.83 -10.91
N THR A 21 20.81 6.62 -11.36
CA THR A 21 20.34 5.40 -10.69
C THR A 21 20.90 5.31 -9.26
N ALA A 22 22.22 5.52 -9.10
CA ALA A 22 22.84 5.54 -7.78
C ALA A 22 22.25 6.63 -6.88
N HIS A 23 21.96 7.82 -7.42
CA HIS A 23 21.32 8.92 -6.70
C HIS A 23 19.91 8.53 -6.23
N LEU A 24 19.09 7.93 -7.10
CA LEU A 24 17.76 7.44 -6.73
C LEU A 24 17.82 6.41 -5.60
N TYR A 25 18.65 5.41 -5.73
CA TYR A 25 18.75 4.34 -4.72
C TYR A 25 19.45 4.77 -3.42
N SER A 26 20.38 5.69 -3.45
CA SER A 26 21.04 6.22 -2.23
C SER A 26 20.15 7.19 -1.45
N ASN A 27 19.31 7.97 -2.14
CA ASN A 27 18.39 8.90 -1.50
C ASN A 27 17.06 8.22 -1.14
N GLN A 28 16.73 7.11 -1.76
CA GLN A 28 15.62 6.22 -1.43
C GLN A 28 16.07 5.03 -0.56
N ALA A 29 17.21 5.10 0.12
CA ALA A 29 17.26 4.53 1.45
C ALA A 29 16.20 5.30 2.27
N VAL A 30 14.93 5.23 1.80
CA VAL A 30 13.75 5.43 2.60
C VAL A 30 14.11 4.82 3.92
N GLU A 31 14.12 5.61 5.00
CA GLU A 31 13.84 5.05 6.30
C GLU A 31 12.75 4.04 6.04
N VAL A 32 13.13 2.78 5.91
CA VAL A 32 12.23 1.67 6.14
C VAL A 32 11.92 1.87 7.60
N LYS A 33 10.97 2.77 7.87
CA LYS A 33 10.30 2.87 9.15
C LYS A 33 10.03 1.43 9.45
N GLN A 34 10.73 0.89 10.45
CA GLN A 34 10.56 -0.51 10.84
C GLN A 34 9.06 -0.66 10.94
N LEU A 35 8.50 -1.31 9.92
CA LEU A 35 7.07 -1.54 9.88
C LEU A 35 6.82 -2.31 11.16
N ASP A 36 5.86 -1.85 11.95
CA ASP A 36 5.45 -2.52 13.16
C ASP A 36 5.24 -3.99 12.78
N GLU A 37 5.90 -4.90 13.46
CA GLU A 37 5.83 -6.34 13.19
C GLU A 37 4.37 -6.81 13.05
N GLN A 38 3.46 -6.21 13.83
CA GLN A 38 2.02 -6.46 13.72
C GLN A 38 1.42 -6.02 12.38
N VAL A 39 1.91 -4.94 11.79
CA VAL A 39 1.45 -4.47 10.47
C VAL A 39 1.89 -5.44 9.39
N ASP A 40 3.11 -5.95 9.45
CA ASP A 40 3.60 -6.92 8.47
C ASP A 40 2.89 -8.27 8.61
N GLU A 41 2.65 -8.73 9.84
CA GLU A 41 1.81 -9.89 10.08
C GLU A 41 0.38 -9.67 9.53
N GLY A 42 -0.19 -8.48 9.73
CA GLY A 42 -1.51 -8.12 9.21
C GLY A 42 -1.61 -8.19 7.70
N LYS A 43 -0.55 -7.79 6.97
CA LYS A 43 -0.47 -7.96 5.50
C LYS A 43 -0.49 -9.45 5.11
N LEU A 44 0.24 -10.29 5.84
CA LEU A 44 0.25 -11.73 5.57
C LEU A 44 -1.11 -12.37 5.87
N VAL A 45 -1.77 -11.95 6.95
CA VAL A 45 -3.12 -12.40 7.30
C VAL A 45 -4.13 -11.94 6.24
N TRP A 46 -4.04 -10.68 5.76
CA TRP A 46 -4.84 -10.16 4.66
C TRP A 46 -4.73 -11.03 3.40
N GLN A 47 -3.53 -11.46 3.05
CA GLN A 47 -3.28 -12.36 1.93
C GLN A 47 -3.79 -13.77 2.20
N LYS A 48 -3.54 -14.32 3.39
CA LYS A 48 -3.95 -15.66 3.82
C LYS A 48 -5.45 -15.87 3.66
N TYR A 49 -6.25 -14.88 4.07
CA TYR A 49 -7.71 -14.94 4.00
C TYR A 49 -8.28 -14.31 2.73
N ASN A 50 -7.40 -13.88 1.80
CA ASN A 50 -7.76 -13.31 0.49
C ASN A 50 -8.79 -12.16 0.59
N CYS A 51 -8.63 -11.28 1.57
CA CYS A 51 -9.56 -10.17 1.84
C CYS A 51 -9.72 -9.25 0.62
N GLY A 52 -8.65 -9.06 -0.15
CA GLY A 52 -8.64 -8.27 -1.39
C GLY A 52 -9.51 -8.80 -2.51
N ALA A 53 -9.97 -10.08 -2.45
CA ALA A 53 -10.92 -10.61 -3.43
C ALA A 53 -12.31 -9.94 -3.33
N CYS A 54 -12.68 -9.48 -2.14
CA CYS A 54 -13.96 -8.84 -1.87
C CYS A 54 -13.84 -7.35 -1.55
N HIS A 55 -12.76 -6.95 -0.87
CA HIS A 55 -12.53 -5.60 -0.39
C HIS A 55 -11.49 -4.84 -1.22
N GLN A 56 -11.65 -3.51 -1.20
CA GLN A 56 -10.70 -2.58 -1.81
C GLN A 56 -9.83 -1.93 -0.74
N VAL A 57 -8.63 -1.55 -1.18
CA VAL A 57 -7.76 -0.56 -0.53
C VAL A 57 -7.37 0.45 -1.61
N TYR A 58 -7.62 1.72 -1.38
CA TYR A 58 -7.45 2.80 -2.38
C TYR A 58 -8.19 2.54 -3.70
N GLY A 59 -9.40 1.99 -3.62
CA GLY A 59 -10.20 1.64 -4.80
C GLY A 59 -9.68 0.44 -5.59
N LEU A 60 -8.65 -0.26 -5.10
CA LEU A 60 -8.04 -1.42 -5.75
C LEU A 60 -8.41 -2.69 -5.00
N GLY A 61 -9.05 -3.63 -5.69
CA GLY A 61 -9.51 -4.90 -5.13
C GLY A 61 -10.89 -5.29 -5.60
N GLY A 62 -11.55 -6.20 -4.88
CA GLY A 62 -12.89 -6.67 -5.18
C GLY A 62 -13.98 -5.66 -4.81
N TYR A 63 -15.12 -5.72 -5.52
CA TYR A 63 -16.25 -4.81 -5.33
C TYR A 63 -17.44 -5.45 -4.58
N LEU A 64 -17.23 -6.62 -3.98
CA LEU A 64 -18.28 -7.29 -3.21
C LEU A 64 -18.43 -6.69 -1.81
N GLY A 65 -17.32 -6.27 -1.21
CA GLY A 65 -17.27 -5.54 0.06
C GLY A 65 -16.94 -4.05 -0.14
N PRO A 66 -17.04 -3.25 0.92
CA PRO A 66 -16.65 -1.84 0.88
C PRO A 66 -15.13 -1.67 0.76
N ASP A 67 -14.71 -0.49 0.34
CA ASP A 67 -13.32 -0.03 0.47
C ASP A 67 -12.96 0.14 1.96
N LEU A 68 -11.84 -0.44 2.37
CA LEU A 68 -11.39 -0.49 3.76
C LEU A 68 -10.31 0.54 4.10
N THR A 69 -9.90 1.38 3.16
CA THR A 69 -8.78 2.33 3.34
C THR A 69 -8.93 3.16 4.61
N ASN A 70 -10.09 3.79 4.83
CA ASN A 70 -10.34 4.62 6.01
C ASN A 70 -11.38 4.00 6.97
N THR A 71 -11.46 2.68 7.02
CA THR A 71 -12.39 1.99 7.90
C THR A 71 -12.00 2.12 9.36
N TYR A 72 -10.70 2.17 9.68
CA TYR A 72 -10.23 2.30 11.05
C TYR A 72 -10.67 3.63 11.69
N SER A 73 -10.46 4.76 11.02
CA SER A 73 -10.87 6.08 11.52
C SER A 73 -12.38 6.28 11.54
N THR A 74 -13.10 5.67 10.59
CA THR A 74 -14.55 5.88 10.45
C THR A 74 -15.40 4.95 11.34
N LYS A 75 -14.89 3.75 11.65
CA LYS A 75 -15.65 2.70 12.38
C LYS A 75 -15.00 2.27 13.68
N GLY A 76 -13.68 2.36 13.77
CA GLY A 76 -12.93 1.93 14.95
C GLY A 76 -12.56 0.45 14.97
N ALA A 77 -11.62 0.12 15.84
CA ALA A 77 -11.06 -1.24 15.96
C ALA A 77 -12.10 -2.26 16.40
N GLU A 78 -12.96 -1.91 17.36
CA GLU A 78 -13.98 -2.82 17.91
C GLU A 78 -15.01 -3.23 16.86
N TYR A 79 -15.40 -2.29 16.00
CA TYR A 79 -16.31 -2.58 14.88
C TYR A 79 -15.66 -3.56 13.90
N ILE A 80 -14.40 -3.34 13.54
CA ILE A 80 -13.66 -4.23 12.65
C ILE A 80 -13.57 -5.63 13.26
N ASP A 81 -13.17 -5.74 14.53
CA ASP A 81 -13.06 -7.03 15.24
C ASP A 81 -14.39 -7.78 15.27
N ALA A 82 -15.49 -7.10 15.56
CA ALA A 82 -16.82 -7.71 15.58
C ALA A 82 -17.18 -8.33 14.22
N PHE A 83 -16.87 -7.65 13.10
CA PHE A 83 -17.12 -8.19 11.75
C PHE A 83 -16.21 -9.37 11.40
N LEU A 84 -14.96 -9.35 11.85
CA LEU A 84 -14.03 -10.48 11.65
C LEU A 84 -14.49 -11.73 12.41
N ILE A 85 -15.11 -11.56 13.60
CA ILE A 85 -15.64 -12.67 14.42
C ILE A 85 -16.95 -13.21 13.86
N SER A 86 -17.89 -12.31 13.53
CA SER A 86 -19.26 -12.71 13.18
C SER A 86 -19.44 -13.02 11.71
N GLY A 87 -18.68 -12.36 10.82
CA GLY A 87 -19.02 -12.30 9.41
C GLY A 87 -20.35 -11.57 9.16
N THR A 88 -20.88 -11.69 7.96
CA THR A 88 -22.22 -11.22 7.55
C THR A 88 -22.84 -12.21 6.58
N ASN A 89 -24.01 -11.92 6.03
CA ASN A 89 -24.62 -12.76 4.99
C ASN A 89 -23.75 -12.92 3.73
N ILE A 90 -22.87 -11.95 3.46
CA ILE A 90 -22.00 -11.91 2.27
C ILE A 90 -20.55 -12.17 2.66
N MET A 91 -20.08 -11.53 3.73
CA MET A 91 -18.72 -11.73 4.24
C MET A 91 -18.68 -13.03 5.06
N PRO A 92 -17.89 -14.03 4.66
CA PRO A 92 -17.81 -15.28 5.41
C PRO A 92 -17.25 -15.05 6.81
N LYS A 93 -17.62 -15.91 7.74
CA LYS A 93 -16.97 -16.02 9.03
C LYS A 93 -15.62 -16.71 8.83
N PHE A 94 -14.57 -16.09 9.32
CA PHE A 94 -13.22 -16.66 9.29
C PHE A 94 -12.84 -17.23 10.67
N ASP A 95 -12.15 -18.36 10.66
CA ASP A 95 -11.57 -18.94 11.89
C ASP A 95 -10.20 -18.29 12.14
N MET A 96 -10.25 -17.02 12.57
CA MET A 96 -9.06 -16.23 12.89
C MET A 96 -8.78 -16.27 14.39
N THR A 97 -7.51 -16.45 14.73
CA THR A 97 -7.03 -16.26 16.11
C THR A 97 -7.16 -14.78 16.51
N GLU A 98 -7.16 -14.52 17.80
CA GLU A 98 -7.14 -13.14 18.32
C GLU A 98 -5.91 -12.36 17.86
N ALA A 99 -4.75 -13.03 17.75
CA ALA A 99 -3.52 -12.43 17.24
C ALA A 99 -3.66 -11.99 15.78
N GLU A 100 -4.23 -12.84 14.92
CA GLU A 100 -4.49 -12.52 13.51
C GLU A 100 -5.47 -11.35 13.35
N ARG A 101 -6.52 -11.30 14.18
CA ARG A 101 -7.47 -10.17 14.13
C ARG A 101 -6.80 -8.86 14.56
N ARG A 102 -5.99 -8.88 15.62
CA ARG A 102 -5.20 -7.69 16.02
C ARG A 102 -4.24 -7.25 14.91
N ALA A 103 -3.59 -8.19 14.25
CA ALA A 103 -2.68 -7.91 13.15
C ALA A 103 -3.42 -7.26 11.95
N ILE A 104 -4.59 -7.76 11.56
CA ILE A 104 -5.44 -7.14 10.52
C ILE A 104 -5.84 -5.71 10.92
N ILE A 105 -6.24 -5.50 12.17
CA ILE A 105 -6.63 -4.18 12.68
C ILE A 105 -5.44 -3.21 12.62
N ALA A 106 -4.24 -3.65 13.01
CA ALA A 106 -3.02 -2.86 12.92
C ALA A 106 -2.67 -2.52 11.46
N TYR A 107 -2.83 -3.47 10.55
CA TYR A 107 -2.64 -3.26 9.12
C TYR A 107 -3.63 -2.23 8.56
N LEU A 108 -4.93 -2.36 8.84
CA LEU A 108 -5.96 -1.41 8.41
C LEU A 108 -5.73 -0.01 9.01
N LYS A 109 -5.25 0.07 10.25
CA LYS A 109 -4.83 1.33 10.86
C LYS A 109 -3.67 1.97 10.09
N SER A 110 -2.66 1.19 9.73
CA SER A 110 -1.51 1.71 8.96
C SER A 110 -1.90 2.21 7.57
N ILE A 111 -2.88 1.56 6.93
CA ILE A 111 -3.44 2.01 5.65
C ILE A 111 -4.19 3.33 5.85
N ASP A 112 -5.03 3.41 6.86
CA ASP A 112 -5.82 4.62 7.17
C ASP A 112 -4.92 5.84 7.41
N GLU A 113 -3.77 5.65 8.09
CA GLU A 113 -2.76 6.68 8.33
C GLU A 113 -1.95 7.05 7.07
N SER A 114 -1.98 6.26 6.02
CA SER A 114 -1.20 6.48 4.80
C SER A 114 -1.90 7.37 3.77
N GLY A 115 -3.21 7.66 3.91
CA GLY A 115 -3.94 8.56 3.03
C GLY A 115 -5.46 8.38 3.04
N ILE A 116 -6.13 9.07 2.13
CA ILE A 116 -7.59 9.09 2.01
C ILE A 116 -8.02 8.42 0.70
N ALA A 117 -8.93 7.43 0.79
CA ALA A 117 -9.49 6.73 -0.36
C ALA A 117 -10.60 7.54 -1.04
N HIS A 118 -10.29 8.69 -1.57
CA HIS A 118 -11.27 9.48 -2.31
C HIS A 118 -10.69 9.98 -3.63
N PRO A 119 -10.59 9.11 -4.67
CA PRO A 119 -9.96 9.46 -5.93
C PRO A 119 -10.52 10.72 -6.59
N LYS A 120 -11.79 11.05 -6.31
CA LYS A 120 -12.46 12.25 -6.85
C LYS A 120 -11.99 13.56 -6.18
N SER A 121 -11.36 13.48 -5.00
CA SER A 121 -10.82 14.66 -4.30
C SER A 121 -9.36 14.93 -4.66
N PHE A 122 -8.72 14.02 -5.37
CA PHE A 122 -7.31 14.15 -5.74
C PHE A 122 -7.13 15.28 -6.76
N LYS A 123 -6.22 16.20 -6.44
CA LYS A 123 -5.79 17.23 -7.37
C LYS A 123 -4.60 16.72 -8.17
N ILE A 124 -4.78 16.60 -9.48
CA ILE A 124 -3.70 16.21 -10.38
C ILE A 124 -2.98 17.48 -10.83
N ASN A 125 -1.70 17.58 -10.50
CA ASN A 125 -0.85 18.68 -10.92
C ASN A 125 -0.37 18.50 -12.36
N SER A 126 0.04 19.61 -13.01
CA SER A 126 0.51 19.59 -14.40
C SER A 126 1.77 18.74 -14.64
N ASN A 127 2.53 18.43 -13.58
CA ASN A 127 3.70 17.56 -13.60
C ASN A 127 3.36 16.07 -13.39
N GLY A 128 2.06 15.72 -13.27
CA GLY A 128 1.59 14.35 -13.03
C GLY A 128 1.60 13.88 -11.58
N THR A 129 1.98 14.75 -10.62
CA THR A 129 1.87 14.41 -9.19
C THR A 129 0.44 14.57 -8.71
N ILE A 130 0.08 13.82 -7.67
CA ILE A 130 -1.25 13.81 -7.06
C ILE A 130 -1.14 14.39 -5.65
N GLU A 131 -1.98 15.36 -5.33
CA GLU A 131 -2.20 15.87 -3.97
C GLU A 131 -3.49 15.25 -3.42
N GLN A 132 -3.41 14.70 -2.19
CA GLN A 132 -4.53 14.13 -1.43
C GLN A 132 -5.06 15.13 -0.41
#